data_45345ed92083ca63545af94da5869f88
#
_entry.id   45345ed92083ca63545af94da5869f88
#
_cell.length_a   1.000
_cell.length_b   1.000
_cell.length_c   1.000
_cell.angle_alpha   90.00
_cell.angle_beta   90.00
_cell.angle_gamma   90.00
#
_symmetry.space_group_name_H-M   'P 1'
#
loop_
_entity.id
_entity.type
_entity.pdbx_description
1 polymer ?
#
loop_
_entity_poly.entity_id
_entity_poly.type
_entity_poly.pdbx_seq_one_letter_code
_entity_poly.pdbx_strand_id
1 'polypeptide(L)'
;IEILVSRLQNILLSREKLKKLYGKKFSPDAMGIEIVSGDDRFTQKLFGVIEKNISNPDLNIDLLSSELGLSRSNLYRKLKAVTELSPTELIRNKRLEIAAKLLLETSYTISEVAVYAGFNSHAYFTSCFKNFYGYSPTEWVQMKKEQV
;
A
#
# COMPACT_ATOMS: atom_id res chain seq x y z
N ILE A 1 -9.91 19.56 -18.86
CA ILE A 1 -8.65 19.03 -19.41
C ILE A 1 -7.51 19.32 -18.43
N GLU A 2 -7.37 20.56 -17.97
CA GLU A 2 -6.31 20.92 -17.01
C GLU A 2 -6.43 20.16 -15.70
N ILE A 3 -7.66 19.97 -15.20
CA ILE A 3 -7.91 19.22 -13.99
C ILE A 3 -7.50 17.77 -14.18
N LEU A 4 -7.77 17.18 -15.33
CA LEU A 4 -7.41 15.80 -15.65
C LEU A 4 -5.89 15.61 -15.68
N VAL A 5 -5.16 16.52 -16.31
CA VAL A 5 -3.70 16.48 -16.38
C VAL A 5 -3.10 16.62 -14.99
N SER A 6 -3.61 17.54 -14.18
CA SER A 6 -3.15 17.72 -12.80
C SER A 6 -3.33 16.46 -11.95
N ARG A 7 -4.47 15.79 -12.11
CA ARG A 7 -4.76 14.53 -11.41
C ARG A 7 -3.82 13.41 -11.85
N LEU A 8 -3.54 13.31 -13.15
CA LEU A 8 -2.59 12.35 -13.69
C LEU A 8 -1.19 12.59 -13.14
N GLN A 9 -0.76 13.84 -13.06
CA GLN A 9 0.53 14.19 -12.50
C GLN A 9 0.62 13.79 -11.03
N ASN A 10 -0.45 13.97 -10.28
CA ASN A 10 -0.49 13.56 -8.88
C ASN A 10 -0.34 12.05 -8.71
N ILE A 11 -0.97 11.28 -9.59
CA ILE A 11 -0.85 9.81 -9.55
C ILE A 11 0.58 9.39 -9.87
N LEU A 12 1.18 10.01 -10.88
CA LEU A 12 2.57 9.75 -11.26
C LEU A 12 3.53 10.12 -10.14
N LEU A 13 3.31 11.27 -9.50
CA LEU A 13 4.11 11.71 -8.36
C LEU A 13 3.97 10.75 -7.17
N SER A 14 2.77 10.24 -6.94
CA SER A 14 2.54 9.25 -5.89
C SER A 14 3.30 7.96 -6.18
N ARG A 15 3.32 7.52 -7.43
CA ARG A 15 4.08 6.34 -7.85
C ARG A 15 5.57 6.55 -7.69
N GLU A 16 6.09 7.72 -8.05
CA GLU A 16 7.50 8.05 -7.87
C GLU A 16 7.86 8.13 -6.39
N LYS A 17 6.97 8.68 -5.58
CA LYS A 17 7.13 8.71 -4.14
C LYS A 17 7.19 7.28 -3.59
N LEU A 18 6.34 6.40 -4.09
CA LEU A 18 6.38 4.98 -3.75
C LEU A 18 7.71 4.35 -4.13
N LYS A 19 8.22 4.64 -5.32
CA LYS A 19 9.53 4.15 -5.75
C LYS A 19 10.63 4.56 -4.79
N LYS A 20 10.63 5.81 -4.36
CA LYS A 20 11.62 6.30 -3.40
C LYS A 20 11.48 5.63 -2.04
N LEU A 21 10.24 5.36 -1.61
CA LEU A 21 9.96 4.76 -0.31
C LEU A 21 10.30 3.28 -0.26
N TYR A 22 10.07 2.54 -1.35
CA TYR A 22 10.26 1.10 -1.40
C TYR A 22 11.59 0.67 -2.01
N GLY A 23 12.38 1.60 -2.57
CA GLY A 23 13.69 1.31 -3.15
C GLY A 23 13.70 1.32 -4.67
N LYS A 24 14.75 0.73 -5.28
CA LYS A 24 15.08 0.95 -6.69
C LYS A 24 14.59 -0.11 -7.67
N LYS A 25 14.17 -1.27 -7.23
CA LYS A 25 13.67 -2.33 -8.12
C LYS A 25 12.16 -2.40 -8.05
N PHE A 26 11.53 -2.06 -9.14
CA PHE A 26 10.08 -2.08 -9.25
C PHE A 26 9.61 -3.43 -9.78
N SER A 27 8.70 -4.08 -9.05
CA SER A 27 8.07 -5.30 -9.50
C SER A 27 6.60 -5.02 -9.84
N PRO A 28 6.24 -5.01 -11.12
CA PRO A 28 4.85 -4.78 -11.52
C PRO A 28 3.90 -5.84 -10.95
N ASP A 29 4.39 -7.06 -10.80
CA ASP A 29 3.58 -8.18 -10.32
C ASP A 29 3.35 -8.13 -8.82
N ALA A 30 4.14 -7.38 -8.10
CA ALA A 30 4.03 -7.20 -6.64
C ALA A 30 3.39 -5.88 -6.27
N MET A 31 2.39 -5.44 -7.03
CA MET A 31 1.62 -4.22 -6.75
C MET A 31 2.46 -2.95 -6.76
N GLY A 32 3.53 -2.92 -7.52
CA GLY A 32 4.36 -1.76 -7.71
C GLY A 32 5.41 -1.52 -6.65
N ILE A 33 5.74 -2.50 -5.84
CA ILE A 33 6.74 -2.34 -4.78
C ILE A 33 8.13 -2.61 -5.32
N GLU A 34 9.06 -1.70 -5.04
CA GLU A 34 10.46 -1.87 -5.36
C GLU A 34 11.23 -2.47 -4.20
N ILE A 35 12.20 -3.31 -4.52
CA ILE A 35 13.05 -3.98 -3.55
C ILE A 35 14.47 -3.43 -3.67
N VAL A 36 14.99 -2.87 -2.58
CA VAL A 36 16.32 -2.25 -2.55
C VAL A 36 17.42 -3.30 -2.38
N SER A 37 17.14 -4.34 -1.63
CA SER A 37 18.10 -5.37 -1.26
C SER A 37 17.80 -6.70 -1.95
N GLY A 38 18.85 -7.48 -2.22
CA GLY A 38 18.77 -8.76 -2.90
C GLY A 38 18.32 -9.94 -2.03
N ASP A 39 17.76 -9.71 -0.85
CA ASP A 39 17.23 -10.81 -0.06
C ASP A 39 15.81 -11.16 -0.50
N ASP A 40 15.73 -11.79 -1.67
CA ASP A 40 14.45 -12.10 -2.31
C ASP A 40 13.59 -13.05 -1.49
N ARG A 41 14.22 -14.00 -0.80
CA ARG A 41 13.49 -14.98 0.02
C ARG A 41 12.76 -14.30 1.18
N PHE A 42 13.45 -13.42 1.90
CA PHE A 42 12.84 -12.65 2.98
C PHE A 42 11.73 -11.77 2.47
N THR A 43 11.98 -11.08 1.38
CA THR A 43 11.03 -10.14 0.76
C THR A 43 9.77 -10.85 0.30
N GLN A 44 9.90 -11.98 -0.38
CA GLN A 44 8.76 -12.78 -0.82
C GLN A 44 7.94 -13.27 0.37
N LYS A 45 8.60 -13.72 1.41
CA LYS A 45 7.92 -14.20 2.62
C LYS A 45 7.20 -13.06 3.32
N LEU A 46 7.85 -11.89 3.44
CA LEU A 46 7.29 -10.70 4.05
C LEU A 46 6.00 -10.26 3.35
N PHE A 47 6.06 -10.07 2.03
CA PHE A 47 4.91 -9.63 1.27
C PHE A 47 3.81 -10.69 1.24
N GLY A 48 4.16 -11.96 1.21
CA GLY A 48 3.20 -13.05 1.32
C GLY A 48 2.41 -13.01 2.63
N VAL A 49 3.10 -12.77 3.74
CA VAL A 49 2.43 -12.65 5.05
C VAL A 49 1.53 -11.42 5.09
N ILE A 50 1.99 -10.29 4.57
CA ILE A 50 1.19 -9.07 4.54
C ILE A 50 -0.06 -9.26 3.70
N GLU A 51 0.06 -9.80 2.50
CA GLU A 51 -1.08 -10.03 1.60
C GLU A 51 -2.08 -11.00 2.19
N LYS A 52 -1.60 -12.08 2.78
CA LYS A 52 -2.46 -13.08 3.42
C LYS A 52 -3.30 -12.51 4.55
N ASN A 53 -2.77 -11.53 5.27
CA ASN A 53 -3.41 -10.95 6.45
C ASN A 53 -3.94 -9.54 6.23
N ILE A 54 -3.98 -9.06 4.99
CA ILE A 54 -4.28 -7.66 4.70
C ILE A 54 -5.65 -7.24 5.21
N SER A 55 -6.64 -8.12 5.13
CA SER A 55 -8.01 -7.84 5.58
C SER A 55 -8.16 -7.92 7.10
N ASN A 56 -7.14 -8.43 7.78
CA ASN A 56 -7.15 -8.49 9.24
C ASN A 56 -6.73 -7.14 9.81
N PRO A 57 -7.65 -6.41 10.46
CA PRO A 57 -7.31 -5.08 11.01
C PRO A 57 -6.27 -5.14 12.13
N ASP A 58 -6.06 -6.32 12.73
CA ASP A 58 -5.09 -6.52 13.81
C ASP A 58 -3.68 -6.83 13.29
N LEU A 59 -3.47 -6.86 11.97
CA LEU A 59 -2.15 -7.04 11.40
C LEU A 59 -1.21 -5.94 11.89
N ASN A 60 -0.15 -6.35 12.58
CA ASN A 60 0.83 -5.43 13.18
C ASN A 60 2.22 -6.08 13.19
N ILE A 61 3.18 -5.37 13.77
CA ILE A 61 4.56 -5.86 13.84
C ILE A 61 4.68 -7.18 14.62
N ASP A 62 3.85 -7.39 15.63
CA ASP A 62 3.89 -8.62 16.42
C ASP A 62 3.49 -9.83 15.58
N LEU A 63 2.45 -9.69 14.80
CA LEU A 63 1.99 -10.76 13.91
C LEU A 63 3.04 -11.03 12.84
N LEU A 64 3.61 -9.98 12.23
CA LEU A 64 4.68 -10.13 11.24
C LEU A 64 5.90 -10.82 11.84
N SER A 65 6.33 -10.40 13.02
CA SER A 65 7.47 -11.01 13.70
C SER A 65 7.25 -12.49 13.96
N SER A 66 6.07 -12.83 14.46
CA SER A 66 5.68 -14.20 14.73
C SER A 66 5.68 -15.07 13.48
N GLU A 67 5.04 -14.60 12.43
CA GLU A 67 4.92 -15.35 11.17
C GLU A 67 6.27 -15.49 10.45
N LEU A 68 7.15 -14.50 10.60
CA LEU A 68 8.46 -14.52 9.96
C LEU A 68 9.54 -15.17 10.83
N GLY A 69 9.22 -15.48 12.08
CA GLY A 69 10.19 -16.07 13.01
C GLY A 69 11.32 -15.13 13.37
N LEU A 70 11.06 -13.82 13.44
CA LEU A 70 12.05 -12.80 13.76
C LEU A 70 11.65 -12.03 15.02
N SER A 71 12.65 -11.46 15.69
CA SER A 71 12.37 -10.50 16.76
C SER A 71 11.92 -9.19 16.14
N ARG A 72 11.24 -8.34 16.94
CA ARG A 72 10.82 -7.02 16.48
C ARG A 72 12.02 -6.19 15.97
N SER A 73 13.12 -6.19 16.71
CA SER A 73 14.31 -5.44 16.35
C SER A 73 14.90 -5.89 15.02
N ASN A 74 14.98 -7.20 14.82
CA ASN A 74 15.48 -7.77 13.56
C ASN A 74 14.54 -7.45 12.41
N LEU A 75 13.24 -7.52 12.65
CA LEU A 75 12.26 -7.18 11.62
C LEU A 75 12.37 -5.70 11.22
N TYR A 76 12.44 -4.78 12.17
CA TYR A 76 12.65 -3.37 11.90
C TYR A 76 13.88 -3.11 11.06
N ARG A 77 14.99 -3.72 11.46
CA ARG A 77 16.26 -3.53 10.77
C ARG A 77 16.20 -4.05 9.33
N LYS A 78 15.64 -5.25 9.13
CA LYS A 78 15.51 -5.84 7.80
C LYS A 78 14.55 -5.05 6.92
N LEU A 79 13.44 -4.60 7.48
CA LEU A 79 12.47 -3.79 6.74
C LEU A 79 13.08 -2.47 6.28
N LYS A 80 13.81 -1.79 7.15
CA LYS A 80 14.48 -0.55 6.80
C LYS A 80 15.50 -0.76 5.69
N ALA A 81 16.24 -1.87 5.73
CA ALA A 81 17.23 -2.18 4.71
C ALA A 81 16.60 -2.48 3.35
N VAL A 82 15.41 -3.11 3.34
CA VAL A 82 14.75 -3.54 2.11
C VAL A 82 13.78 -2.48 1.56
N THR A 83 12.99 -1.85 2.41
CA THR A 83 11.92 -0.95 1.98
C THR A 83 12.09 0.50 2.40
N GLU A 84 12.99 0.78 3.32
CA GLU A 84 13.19 2.08 3.95
C GLU A 84 11.98 2.56 4.77
N LEU A 85 11.01 1.68 5.01
CA LEU A 85 9.79 1.97 5.75
C LEU A 85 9.76 1.23 7.08
N SER A 86 8.98 1.76 8.02
CA SER A 86 8.61 1.02 9.23
C SER A 86 7.55 -0.02 8.89
N PRO A 87 7.36 -1.05 9.73
CA PRO A 87 6.29 -2.03 9.50
C PRO A 87 4.91 -1.40 9.40
N THR A 88 4.61 -0.42 10.25
CA THR A 88 3.32 0.29 10.23
C THR A 88 3.09 1.00 8.90
N GLU A 89 4.10 1.71 8.44
CA GLU A 89 4.03 2.41 7.16
C GLU A 89 3.88 1.44 5.99
N LEU A 90 4.62 0.35 6.01
CA LEU A 90 4.55 -0.66 4.95
C LEU A 90 3.16 -1.28 4.87
N ILE A 91 2.61 -1.71 6.00
CA ILE A 91 1.26 -2.29 6.05
C ILE A 91 0.23 -1.30 5.56
N ARG A 92 0.29 -0.06 6.04
CA ARG A 92 -0.65 0.98 5.63
C ARG A 92 -0.60 1.23 4.13
N ASN A 93 0.61 1.35 3.59
CA ASN A 93 0.78 1.62 2.16
C ASN A 93 0.29 0.46 1.31
N LYS A 94 0.54 -0.77 1.73
CA LYS A 94 0.02 -1.96 1.06
C LYS A 94 -1.51 -1.99 1.06
N ARG A 95 -2.12 -1.65 2.19
CA ARG A 95 -3.58 -1.59 2.29
C ARG A 95 -4.16 -0.54 1.34
N LEU A 96 -3.50 0.60 1.22
CA LEU A 96 -3.94 1.66 0.31
C LEU A 96 -3.82 1.23 -1.16
N GLU A 97 -2.77 0.52 -1.53
CA GLU A 97 -2.61 -0.01 -2.88
C GLU A 97 -3.72 -1.01 -3.22
N ILE A 98 -4.02 -1.91 -2.30
CA ILE A 98 -5.09 -2.89 -2.48
C ILE A 98 -6.45 -2.19 -2.59
N ALA A 99 -6.69 -1.19 -1.73
CA ALA A 99 -7.91 -0.41 -1.77
C ALA A 99 -8.09 0.30 -3.11
N ALA A 100 -7.03 0.92 -3.62
CA ALA A 100 -7.05 1.59 -4.92
C ALA A 100 -7.44 0.64 -6.04
N LYS A 101 -6.88 -0.57 -6.01
CA LYS A 101 -7.19 -1.61 -6.99
C LYS A 101 -8.65 -2.06 -6.88
N LEU A 102 -9.13 -2.31 -5.67
CA LEU A 102 -10.51 -2.72 -5.43
C LEU A 102 -11.51 -1.66 -5.88
N LEU A 103 -11.21 -0.40 -5.67
CA LEU A 103 -12.06 0.70 -6.09
C LEU A 103 -12.27 0.74 -7.60
N LEU A 104 -11.28 0.32 -8.37
CA LEU A 104 -11.34 0.33 -9.83
C LEU A 104 -11.89 -0.98 -10.41
N GLU A 105 -11.58 -2.10 -9.80
CA GLU A 105 -11.88 -3.42 -10.36
C GLU A 105 -13.21 -4.01 -9.88
N THR A 106 -13.80 -3.43 -8.84
CA THR A 106 -15.04 -3.96 -8.26
C THR A 106 -16.11 -2.88 -8.17
N SER A 107 -17.33 -3.31 -7.89
CA SER A 107 -18.45 -2.41 -7.63
C SER A 107 -18.67 -2.17 -6.13
N TYR A 108 -17.70 -2.53 -5.31
CA TYR A 108 -17.78 -2.32 -3.86
C TYR A 108 -17.91 -0.84 -3.52
N THR A 109 -18.65 -0.56 -2.47
CA THR A 109 -18.72 0.80 -1.92
C THR A 109 -17.38 1.16 -1.29
N ILE A 110 -17.16 2.46 -1.05
CA ILE A 110 -15.95 2.93 -0.39
C ILE A 110 -15.81 2.30 1.01
N SER A 111 -16.92 2.17 1.73
CA SER A 111 -16.91 1.53 3.05
C SER A 111 -16.53 0.05 2.98
N GLU A 112 -17.04 -0.66 1.99
CA GLU A 112 -16.69 -2.07 1.79
C GLU A 112 -15.21 -2.23 1.44
N VAL A 113 -14.68 -1.37 0.58
CA VAL A 113 -13.27 -1.38 0.22
C VAL A 113 -12.39 -1.14 1.45
N ALA A 114 -12.78 -0.19 2.31
CA ALA A 114 -12.03 0.07 3.54
C ALA A 114 -11.94 -1.17 4.42
N VAL A 115 -13.04 -1.89 4.57
CA VAL A 115 -13.09 -3.14 5.36
C VAL A 115 -12.22 -4.22 4.73
N TYR A 116 -12.36 -4.46 3.43
CA TYR A 116 -11.57 -5.49 2.74
C TYR A 116 -10.08 -5.18 2.77
N ALA A 117 -9.71 -3.91 2.72
CA ALA A 117 -8.31 -3.51 2.81
C ALA A 117 -7.76 -3.53 4.23
N GLY A 118 -8.60 -3.84 5.23
CA GLY A 118 -8.16 -4.03 6.61
C GLY A 118 -8.20 -2.78 7.47
N PHE A 119 -8.88 -1.73 7.04
CA PHE A 119 -9.02 -0.52 7.85
C PHE A 119 -10.17 -0.64 8.85
N ASN A 120 -9.92 -0.25 10.09
CA ASN A 120 -10.93 -0.27 11.16
C ASN A 120 -11.91 0.89 11.09
N SER A 121 -11.51 1.98 10.45
CA SER A 121 -12.29 3.23 10.44
C SER A 121 -12.37 3.75 9.01
N HIS A 122 -13.58 4.07 8.58
CA HIS A 122 -13.82 4.71 7.29
C HIS A 122 -13.13 6.08 7.22
N ALA A 123 -13.21 6.85 8.30
CA ALA A 123 -12.59 8.17 8.37
C ALA A 123 -11.07 8.08 8.26
N TYR A 124 -10.47 7.13 8.98
CA TYR A 124 -9.03 6.90 8.92
C TYR A 124 -8.59 6.48 7.51
N PHE A 125 -9.33 5.55 6.91
CA PHE A 125 -9.08 5.12 5.54
C PHE A 125 -9.09 6.29 4.57
N THR A 126 -10.15 7.10 4.62
CA THR A 126 -10.30 8.25 3.71
C THR A 126 -9.16 9.23 3.87
N SER A 127 -8.77 9.52 5.11
CA SER A 127 -7.66 10.42 5.42
C SER A 127 -6.33 9.88 4.89
N CYS A 128 -6.04 8.61 5.15
CA CYS A 128 -4.82 7.97 4.67
C CYS A 128 -4.76 7.93 3.14
N PHE A 129 -5.88 7.58 2.50
CA PHE A 129 -5.96 7.50 1.05
C PHE A 129 -5.70 8.87 0.41
N LYS A 130 -6.33 9.91 0.95
CA LYS A 130 -6.14 11.27 0.45
C LYS A 130 -4.69 11.74 0.62
N ASN A 131 -4.09 11.46 1.77
CA ASN A 131 -2.70 11.82 2.03
C ASN A 131 -1.74 11.07 1.09
N PHE A 132 -2.04 9.83 0.77
CA PHE A 132 -1.18 8.99 -0.05
C PHE A 132 -1.30 9.29 -1.54
N TYR A 133 -2.53 9.39 -2.05
CA TYR A 133 -2.80 9.59 -3.47
C TYR A 133 -3.08 11.03 -3.87
N GLY A 134 -3.31 11.91 -2.91
CA GLY A 134 -3.63 13.31 -3.17
C GLY A 134 -5.10 13.58 -3.41
N TYR A 135 -5.94 12.55 -3.43
CA TYR A 135 -7.38 12.64 -3.67
C TYR A 135 -8.13 11.72 -2.73
N SER A 136 -9.35 12.08 -2.38
CA SER A 136 -10.22 11.18 -1.63
C SER A 136 -10.54 9.93 -2.47
N PRO A 137 -10.97 8.83 -1.86
CA PRO A 137 -11.36 7.63 -2.63
C PRO A 137 -12.43 7.93 -3.67
N THR A 138 -13.42 8.74 -3.34
CA THR A 138 -14.50 9.11 -4.26
C THR A 138 -13.96 9.91 -5.46
N GLU A 139 -13.15 10.92 -5.17
CA GLU A 139 -12.51 11.73 -6.21
C GLU A 139 -11.62 10.89 -7.12
N TRP A 140 -10.86 9.99 -6.52
CA TRP A 140 -9.94 9.13 -7.25
C TRP A 140 -10.66 8.19 -8.21
N VAL A 141 -11.76 7.58 -7.77
CA VAL A 141 -12.59 6.72 -8.63
C VAL A 141 -13.18 7.52 -9.79
N GLN A 142 -13.72 8.69 -9.49
CA GLN A 142 -14.32 9.55 -10.51
C GLN A 142 -13.30 9.98 -11.55
N MET A 143 -12.13 10.37 -11.10
CA MET A 143 -11.02 10.74 -11.98
C MET A 143 -10.62 9.59 -12.90
N LYS A 144 -10.53 8.37 -12.39
CA LYS A 144 -10.17 7.20 -13.17
C LYS A 144 -11.24 6.86 -14.20
N LYS A 145 -12.51 7.03 -13.86
CA LYS A 145 -13.61 6.81 -14.80
C LYS A 145 -13.56 7.81 -15.96
N GLU A 146 -13.15 9.04 -15.70
CA GLU A 146 -13.01 10.07 -16.72
C GLU A 146 -11.84 9.80 -17.68
N GLN A 147 -10.93 8.94 -17.31
CA GLN A 147 -9.77 8.57 -18.14
C GLN A 147 -10.06 7.46 -19.15
N VAL A 148 -11.22 6.82 -19.07
CA VAL A 148 -11.59 5.70 -19.94
C VAL A 148 -12.27 6.20 -21.21
#